data_1a34c1de22f3d0305e62c06b58c4b94f
#
_entry.id   1a34c1de22f3d0305e62c06b58c4b94f
#
_cell.length_a   1.000
_cell.length_b   1.000
_cell.length_c   1.000
_cell.angle_alpha   90.00
_cell.angle_beta   90.00
_cell.angle_gamma   90.00
#
_symmetry.space_group_name_H-M   'P 1'
#
loop_
_entity.id
_entity.type
_entity.pdbx_description
1 polymer ?
#
loop_
_entity_poly.entity_id
_entity_poly.type
_entity_poly.pdbx_seq_one_letter_code
_entity_poly.pdbx_strand_id
1 'polypeptide(L)'
;DYIYGLSRDRMDPEIGGLKKCAVTGADGGNLILNILRNKNFRECGFRLIGMAAIAVLLSACSPRYFIVQGVANELASQGKAAEDDLVLAREASAFYLKLSESVLRQTPGNLKLAAAVSAGFTQYAFAFVSFEAERIESKDIKAAQKLRERAARLYLRAHRHAMAALEQHKPGFFKTLSSPEAANRPRLDDDEIAVAYWAAASWGG
;
A
#
# COMPACT_ATOMS: atom_id res chain seq x y z
N ASP A 1 29.92 41.69 -6.18
CA ASP A 1 31.23 41.69 -6.86
C ASP A 1 31.87 40.31 -6.74
N TYR A 2 32.11 39.70 -7.88
CA TYR A 2 32.89 38.57 -8.40
C TYR A 2 31.97 37.51 -9.02
N ILE A 3 31.66 37.54 -10.26
CA ILE A 3 32.22 37.50 -11.64
C ILE A 3 33.33 36.46 -11.83
N TYR A 4 33.04 35.59 -12.85
CA TYR A 4 33.89 34.72 -13.70
C TYR A 4 34.23 33.35 -13.13
N GLY A 5 33.98 32.28 -13.92
CA GLY A 5 34.57 31.89 -15.16
C GLY A 5 33.87 30.78 -15.90
N LEU A 6 33.50 31.09 -17.09
CA LEU A 6 33.17 30.18 -18.18
C LEU A 6 34.38 29.40 -18.60
N SER A 7 34.36 28.11 -18.50
CA SER A 7 35.17 27.23 -19.34
C SER A 7 34.25 26.37 -20.19
N ARG A 8 34.30 26.67 -21.46
CA ARG A 8 33.60 25.95 -22.53
C ARG A 8 34.56 24.87 -23.01
N ASP A 9 34.43 23.65 -22.50
CA ASP A 9 35.06 22.48 -23.10
C ASP A 9 33.99 21.57 -23.73
N ARG A 10 34.07 21.60 -24.99
CA ARG A 10 33.73 20.72 -26.09
C ARG A 10 33.37 19.29 -25.64
N MET A 11 32.07 19.01 -25.57
CA MET A 11 31.55 17.62 -25.61
C MET A 11 31.16 17.32 -27.07
N ASP A 12 32.00 16.55 -27.74
CA ASP A 12 31.60 15.88 -28.98
C ASP A 12 30.62 14.76 -28.63
N PRO A 13 29.44 14.72 -29.23
CA PRO A 13 28.54 13.58 -29.07
C PRO A 13 28.93 12.53 -30.13
N GLU A 14 29.59 11.47 -29.72
CA GLU A 14 29.62 10.23 -30.52
C GLU A 14 28.23 9.57 -30.48
N ILE A 15 27.32 10.11 -31.29
CA ILE A 15 26.13 9.37 -31.73
C ILE A 15 26.52 8.53 -32.95
N GLY A 16 27.34 7.50 -32.70
CA GLY A 16 27.74 6.49 -33.64
C GLY A 16 26.87 5.24 -33.51
N GLY A 17 25.64 5.23 -33.99
CA GLY A 17 24.83 4.01 -33.95
C GLY A 17 23.59 3.99 -34.82
N LEU A 18 23.19 5.11 -35.39
CA LEU A 18 21.90 5.21 -36.10
C LEU A 18 21.99 5.57 -37.58
N LYS A 19 23.06 5.16 -38.28
CA LYS A 19 23.15 5.30 -39.73
C LYS A 19 23.42 3.94 -40.33
N LYS A 20 22.37 3.27 -40.80
CA LYS A 20 22.31 2.38 -41.93
C LYS A 20 21.04 1.51 -41.94
N CYS A 21 19.90 2.15 -42.11
CA CYS A 21 18.72 1.51 -42.70
C CYS A 21 18.20 2.45 -43.81
N ALA A 22 18.99 2.70 -44.81
CA ALA A 22 18.52 3.30 -46.06
C ALA A 22 18.22 2.15 -47.02
N VAL A 23 16.95 1.95 -47.30
CA VAL A 23 16.48 1.06 -48.35
C VAL A 23 16.63 1.81 -49.66
N THR A 24 17.65 1.46 -50.44
CA THR A 24 17.72 1.80 -51.87
C THR A 24 16.91 0.76 -52.64
N GLY A 25 15.89 1.25 -53.35
CA GLY A 25 15.02 0.43 -54.17
C GLY A 25 15.71 -0.05 -55.47
N ALA A 26 15.31 -1.19 -55.91
CA ALA A 26 14.88 -1.56 -57.26
C ALA A 26 14.77 -3.10 -57.41
N ASP A 27 13.76 -3.51 -58.10
CA ASP A 27 13.42 -4.79 -58.69
C ASP A 27 12.67 -5.82 -57.83
N GLY A 28 11.35 -5.82 -58.11
CA GLY A 28 10.38 -6.77 -57.59
C GLY A 28 10.62 -8.18 -58.12
N GLY A 29 10.97 -9.09 -57.27
CA GLY A 29 11.02 -10.53 -57.58
C GLY A 29 11.78 -11.36 -56.55
N ASN A 30 12.80 -10.79 -55.91
CA ASN A 30 13.65 -11.53 -54.97
C ASN A 30 13.78 -10.87 -53.60
N LEU A 31 12.86 -9.93 -53.27
CA LEU A 31 12.98 -9.12 -52.07
C LEU A 31 12.74 -9.92 -50.77
N ILE A 32 11.79 -10.86 -50.81
CA ILE A 32 11.40 -11.64 -49.62
C ILE A 32 12.50 -12.64 -49.23
N LEU A 33 13.13 -13.29 -50.20
CA LEU A 33 14.21 -14.25 -49.95
C LEU A 33 15.53 -13.59 -49.54
N ASN A 34 15.82 -12.37 -50.00
CA ASN A 34 17.01 -11.61 -49.57
C ASN A 34 16.86 -10.99 -48.18
N ILE A 35 15.64 -10.61 -47.77
CA ILE A 35 15.36 -10.12 -46.44
C ILE A 35 15.58 -11.21 -45.38
N LEU A 36 15.18 -12.46 -45.68
CA LEU A 36 15.35 -13.60 -44.78
C LEU A 36 16.81 -14.12 -44.70
N ARG A 37 17.65 -13.78 -45.67
CA ARG A 37 19.06 -14.22 -45.78
C ARG A 37 20.05 -13.19 -45.19
N ASN A 38 19.63 -11.96 -44.91
CA ASN A 38 20.50 -10.93 -44.38
C ASN A 38 20.68 -11.12 -42.86
N LYS A 39 21.89 -11.59 -42.45
CA LYS A 39 22.24 -11.80 -41.05
C LYS A 39 21.97 -10.54 -40.17
N ASN A 40 22.20 -9.36 -40.73
CA ASN A 40 22.00 -8.09 -40.03
C ASN A 40 20.52 -7.80 -39.73
N PHE A 41 19.60 -8.28 -40.58
CA PHE A 41 18.15 -8.12 -40.35
C PHE A 41 17.63 -9.08 -39.25
N ARG A 42 18.19 -10.30 -39.21
CA ARG A 42 17.87 -11.26 -38.12
C ARG A 42 18.37 -10.77 -36.78
N GLU A 43 19.57 -10.17 -36.70
CA GLU A 43 20.10 -9.62 -35.45
C GLU A 43 19.33 -8.37 -35.01
N CYS A 44 18.90 -7.50 -35.93
CA CYS A 44 18.06 -6.34 -35.64
C CYS A 44 16.67 -6.78 -35.18
N GLY A 45 16.06 -7.78 -35.80
CA GLY A 45 14.80 -8.37 -35.40
C GLY A 45 14.85 -8.99 -33.98
N PHE A 46 15.95 -9.74 -33.71
CA PHE A 46 16.13 -10.36 -32.38
C PHE A 46 16.34 -9.33 -31.27
N ARG A 47 17.03 -8.22 -31.54
CA ARG A 47 17.20 -7.10 -30.60
C ARG A 47 15.89 -6.36 -30.36
N LEU A 48 15.08 -6.16 -31.39
CA LEU A 48 13.76 -5.53 -31.25
C LEU A 48 12.78 -6.41 -30.46
N ILE A 49 12.78 -7.72 -30.72
CA ILE A 49 11.97 -8.68 -29.95
C ILE A 49 12.47 -8.74 -28.50
N GLY A 50 13.78 -8.74 -28.27
CA GLY A 50 14.36 -8.70 -26.93
C GLY A 50 13.98 -7.43 -26.17
N MET A 51 14.04 -6.25 -26.80
CA MET A 51 13.63 -4.98 -26.20
C MET A 51 12.12 -4.95 -25.93
N ALA A 52 11.29 -5.46 -26.83
CA ALA A 52 9.85 -5.57 -26.63
C ALA A 52 9.51 -6.53 -25.48
N ALA A 53 10.19 -7.66 -25.37
CA ALA A 53 10.04 -8.61 -24.28
C ALA A 53 10.43 -8.00 -22.93
N ILE A 54 11.54 -7.24 -22.87
CA ILE A 54 11.98 -6.52 -21.67
C ILE A 54 10.96 -5.43 -21.31
N ALA A 55 10.42 -4.68 -22.27
CA ALA A 55 9.39 -3.68 -22.02
C ALA A 55 8.09 -4.29 -21.48
N VAL A 56 7.69 -5.46 -21.97
CA VAL A 56 6.52 -6.21 -21.47
C VAL A 56 6.77 -6.75 -20.06
N LEU A 57 7.97 -7.25 -19.78
CA LEU A 57 8.34 -7.71 -18.43
C LEU A 57 8.41 -6.57 -17.42
N LEU A 58 8.87 -5.38 -17.82
CA LEU A 58 8.88 -4.19 -16.97
C LEU A 58 7.46 -3.61 -16.75
N SER A 59 6.55 -3.84 -17.69
CA SER A 59 5.13 -3.43 -17.54
C SER A 59 4.34 -4.36 -16.64
N ALA A 60 4.74 -5.63 -16.51
CA ALA A 60 4.04 -6.63 -15.70
C ALA A 60 4.23 -6.42 -14.18
N CYS A 61 5.35 -5.82 -13.75
CA CYS A 61 5.56 -5.41 -12.37
C CYS A 61 5.08 -3.96 -12.20
N SER A 62 3.83 -3.75 -11.79
CA SER A 62 3.33 -2.42 -11.50
C SER A 62 4.16 -1.77 -10.37
N PRO A 63 4.98 -0.75 -10.64
CA PRO A 63 5.77 -0.07 -9.60
C PRO A 63 4.88 0.55 -8.52
N ARG A 64 3.62 0.82 -8.86
CA ARG A 64 2.60 1.31 -7.93
C ARG A 64 2.41 0.38 -6.72
N TYR A 65 2.42 -0.94 -6.92
CA TYR A 65 2.25 -1.90 -5.83
C TYR A 65 3.37 -1.78 -4.78
N PHE A 66 4.63 -1.70 -5.22
CA PHE A 66 5.77 -1.57 -4.30
C PHE A 66 5.77 -0.23 -3.56
N ILE A 67 5.40 0.86 -4.24
CA ILE A 67 5.31 2.19 -3.62
C ILE A 67 4.22 2.19 -2.55
N VAL A 68 3.03 1.68 -2.86
CA VAL A 68 1.90 1.64 -1.92
C VAL A 68 2.19 0.74 -0.72
N GLN A 69 2.86 -0.40 -0.92
CA GLN A 69 3.31 -1.26 0.20
C GLN A 69 4.36 -0.58 1.08
N GLY A 70 5.29 0.17 0.49
CA GLY A 70 6.26 0.97 1.26
C GLY A 70 5.57 2.01 2.12
N VAL A 71 4.62 2.77 1.57
CA VAL A 71 3.80 3.73 2.31
C VAL A 71 2.97 3.05 3.41
N ALA A 72 2.40 1.88 3.13
CA ALA A 72 1.63 1.12 4.11
C ALA A 72 2.47 0.71 5.33
N ASN A 73 3.69 0.23 5.09
CA ASN A 73 4.60 -0.16 6.16
C ASN A 73 5.07 1.04 6.98
N GLU A 74 5.34 2.17 6.33
CA GLU A 74 5.72 3.41 7.02
C GLU A 74 4.57 3.93 7.90
N LEU A 75 3.36 3.99 7.37
CA LEU A 75 2.17 4.36 8.15
C LEU A 75 1.94 3.41 9.33
N ALA A 76 2.21 2.13 9.20
CA ALA A 76 2.08 1.17 10.29
C ALA A 76 3.07 1.44 11.43
N SER A 77 4.22 2.05 11.16
CA SER A 77 5.25 2.38 12.15
C SER A 77 5.00 3.70 12.86
N GLN A 78 4.47 4.70 12.17
CA GLN A 78 4.27 6.06 12.70
C GLN A 78 3.25 6.15 13.84
N GLY A 79 2.26 5.25 13.90
CA GLY A 79 1.27 5.21 14.97
C GLY A 79 1.83 4.92 16.38
N LYS A 80 3.15 4.70 16.50
CA LYS A 80 3.84 4.43 17.76
C LYS A 80 4.53 5.67 18.36
N ALA A 81 4.56 6.79 17.64
CA ALA A 81 5.17 8.03 18.13
C ALA A 81 4.34 8.57 19.30
N ALA A 82 5.01 8.90 20.42
CA ALA A 82 4.39 9.56 21.55
C ALA A 82 4.14 11.03 21.23
N GLU A 83 2.97 11.55 21.62
CA GLU A 83 2.60 12.96 21.51
C GLU A 83 2.11 13.45 22.87
N ASP A 84 2.75 14.48 23.38
CA ASP A 84 2.46 15.04 24.71
C ASP A 84 1.31 16.06 24.67
N ASP A 85 1.06 16.68 23.52
CA ASP A 85 -0.07 17.58 23.33
C ASP A 85 -1.35 16.78 22.98
N LEU A 86 -2.25 16.64 23.95
CA LEU A 86 -3.51 15.88 23.77
C LEU A 86 -4.44 16.47 22.70
N VAL A 87 -4.40 17.79 22.47
CA VAL A 87 -5.22 18.42 21.42
C VAL A 87 -4.66 18.05 20.06
N LEU A 88 -3.34 18.22 19.89
CA LEU A 88 -2.65 17.84 18.66
C LEU A 88 -2.78 16.33 18.41
N ALA A 89 -2.59 15.50 19.43
CA ALA A 89 -2.78 14.06 19.35
C ALA A 89 -4.17 13.68 18.82
N ARG A 90 -5.22 14.32 19.33
CA ARG A 90 -6.61 14.08 18.91
C ARG A 90 -6.84 14.44 17.44
N GLU A 91 -6.38 15.61 17.03
CA GLU A 91 -6.59 16.12 15.66
C GLU A 91 -5.75 15.36 14.65
N ALA A 92 -4.46 15.17 14.94
CA ALA A 92 -3.54 14.43 14.09
C ALA A 92 -3.97 12.95 13.92
N SER A 93 -4.43 12.30 15.00
CA SER A 93 -4.91 10.92 14.96
C SER A 93 -6.10 10.76 14.03
N ALA A 94 -7.05 11.69 14.02
CA ALA A 94 -8.23 11.61 13.16
C ALA A 94 -7.83 11.65 11.67
N PHE A 95 -6.90 12.51 11.29
CA PHE A 95 -6.37 12.59 9.94
C PHE A 95 -5.58 11.32 9.58
N TYR A 96 -4.64 10.93 10.45
CA TYR A 96 -3.80 9.76 10.27
C TYR A 96 -4.63 8.48 10.09
N LEU A 97 -5.68 8.27 10.89
CA LEU A 97 -6.58 7.14 10.78
C LEU A 97 -7.28 7.08 9.41
N LYS A 98 -7.75 8.23 8.91
CA LYS A 98 -8.40 8.29 7.60
C LYS A 98 -7.44 8.01 6.46
N LEU A 99 -6.21 8.53 6.56
CA LEU A 99 -5.16 8.27 5.58
C LEU A 99 -4.78 6.79 5.58
N SER A 100 -4.46 6.22 6.75
CA SER A 100 -4.07 4.82 6.91
C SER A 100 -5.15 3.86 6.43
N GLU A 101 -6.41 4.14 6.75
CA GLU A 101 -7.55 3.37 6.25
C GLU A 101 -7.68 3.44 4.73
N SER A 102 -7.39 4.59 4.11
CA SER A 102 -7.41 4.74 2.65
C SER A 102 -6.33 3.89 1.98
N VAL A 103 -5.15 3.85 2.57
CA VAL A 103 -4.03 3.00 2.10
C VAL A 103 -4.35 1.52 2.32
N LEU A 104 -4.93 1.16 3.48
CA LEU A 104 -5.33 -0.22 3.78
C LEU A 104 -6.33 -0.78 2.75
N ARG A 105 -7.27 0.04 2.27
CA ARG A 105 -8.18 -0.37 1.18
C ARG A 105 -7.46 -0.74 -0.12
N GLN A 106 -6.27 -0.19 -0.36
CA GLN A 106 -5.45 -0.52 -1.54
C GLN A 106 -4.49 -1.69 -1.26
N THR A 107 -4.26 -2.00 0.01
CA THR A 107 -3.36 -3.07 0.48
C THR A 107 -4.04 -3.96 1.52
N PRO A 108 -5.18 -4.58 1.21
CA PRO A 108 -6.01 -5.28 2.22
C PRO A 108 -5.30 -6.47 2.88
N GLY A 109 -4.28 -7.04 2.23
CA GLY A 109 -3.45 -8.13 2.78
C GLY A 109 -2.27 -7.64 3.65
N ASN A 110 -2.09 -6.33 3.86
CA ASN A 110 -1.02 -5.82 4.72
C ASN A 110 -1.44 -5.92 6.20
N LEU A 111 -1.03 -7.00 6.87
CA LEU A 111 -1.39 -7.25 8.27
C LEU A 111 -0.85 -6.19 9.22
N LYS A 112 0.36 -5.66 8.99
CA LYS A 112 0.94 -4.62 9.84
C LYS A 112 0.11 -3.33 9.80
N LEU A 113 -0.30 -2.90 8.62
CA LEU A 113 -1.18 -1.73 8.48
C LEU A 113 -2.58 -2.01 9.01
N ALA A 114 -3.13 -3.22 8.83
CA ALA A 114 -4.43 -3.60 9.37
C ALA A 114 -4.43 -3.57 10.90
N ALA A 115 -3.37 -4.08 11.54
CA ALA A 115 -3.18 -3.98 12.98
C ALA A 115 -3.11 -2.52 13.44
N ALA A 116 -2.31 -1.69 12.76
CA ALA A 116 -2.17 -0.26 13.10
C ALA A 116 -3.48 0.52 12.94
N VAL A 117 -4.24 0.29 11.87
CA VAL A 117 -5.56 0.92 11.65
C VAL A 117 -6.57 0.48 12.71
N SER A 118 -6.62 -0.81 13.03
CA SER A 118 -7.53 -1.34 14.04
C SER A 118 -7.15 -0.83 15.44
N ALA A 119 -5.86 -0.84 15.78
CA ALA A 119 -5.32 -0.25 16.99
C ALA A 119 -5.72 1.23 17.12
N GLY A 120 -5.44 2.00 16.08
CA GLY A 120 -5.67 3.43 16.09
C GLY A 120 -7.15 3.80 16.23
N PHE A 121 -8.08 3.13 15.53
CA PHE A 121 -9.51 3.36 15.72
C PHE A 121 -9.98 2.97 17.11
N THR A 122 -9.47 1.86 17.67
CA THR A 122 -9.80 1.40 19.04
C THR A 122 -9.31 2.40 20.09
N GLN A 123 -8.05 2.80 20.00
CA GLN A 123 -7.44 3.77 20.91
C GLN A 123 -8.10 5.15 20.81
N TYR A 124 -8.39 5.62 19.58
CA TYR A 124 -9.08 6.88 19.37
C TYR A 124 -10.49 6.87 19.97
N ALA A 125 -11.23 5.77 19.76
CA ALA A 125 -12.56 5.59 20.34
C ALA A 125 -12.51 5.65 21.86
N PHE A 126 -11.57 4.98 22.48
CA PHE A 126 -11.38 4.96 23.92
C PHE A 126 -10.96 6.32 24.46
N ALA A 127 -9.80 6.83 24.03
CA ALA A 127 -9.16 7.99 24.64
C ALA A 127 -9.88 9.31 24.38
N PHE A 128 -10.47 9.47 23.18
CA PHE A 128 -11.03 10.77 22.76
C PHE A 128 -12.56 10.79 22.65
N VAL A 129 -13.23 9.64 22.66
CA VAL A 129 -14.69 9.60 22.52
C VAL A 129 -15.37 9.01 23.73
N SER A 130 -14.97 7.80 24.18
CA SER A 130 -15.57 7.17 25.36
C SER A 130 -15.25 7.94 26.64
N PHE A 131 -13.98 8.32 26.80
CA PHE A 131 -13.54 9.11 27.95
C PHE A 131 -14.26 10.48 28.03
N GLU A 132 -14.49 11.14 26.89
CA GLU A 132 -15.27 12.39 26.85
C GLU A 132 -16.75 12.15 27.24
N ALA A 133 -17.32 11.00 26.81
CA ALA A 133 -18.68 10.64 27.22
C ALA A 133 -18.79 10.53 28.74
N GLU A 134 -17.86 9.85 29.40
CA GLU A 134 -17.81 9.73 30.87
C GLU A 134 -17.66 11.09 31.54
N ARG A 135 -16.78 11.95 31.01
CA ARG A 135 -16.50 13.28 31.56
C ARG A 135 -17.71 14.20 31.56
N ILE A 136 -18.60 14.10 30.57
CA ILE A 136 -19.76 14.98 30.43
C ILE A 136 -21.06 14.37 30.97
N GLU A 137 -21.07 13.08 31.30
CA GLU A 137 -22.30 12.34 31.65
C GLU A 137 -23.11 12.99 32.80
N SER A 138 -22.42 13.46 33.83
CA SER A 138 -23.06 14.11 34.95
C SER A 138 -23.75 15.44 34.60
N LYS A 139 -23.35 16.06 33.47
CA LYS A 139 -23.89 17.35 33.03
C LYS A 139 -24.90 17.20 31.89
N ASP A 140 -24.67 16.28 30.96
CA ASP A 140 -25.53 16.04 29.82
C ASP A 140 -25.53 14.56 29.42
N ILE A 141 -26.45 13.80 29.96
CA ILE A 141 -26.64 12.38 29.70
C ILE A 141 -26.92 12.11 28.20
N LYS A 142 -27.67 12.99 27.51
CA LYS A 142 -28.01 12.80 26.11
C LYS A 142 -26.78 12.99 25.21
N ALA A 143 -25.95 13.98 25.50
CA ALA A 143 -24.70 14.18 24.79
C ALA A 143 -23.71 13.02 25.04
N ALA A 144 -23.61 12.56 26.29
CA ALA A 144 -22.80 11.40 26.67
C ALA A 144 -23.23 10.13 25.87
N GLN A 145 -24.56 9.89 25.80
CA GLN A 145 -25.08 8.74 25.02
C GLN A 145 -24.71 8.81 23.54
N LYS A 146 -24.82 9.99 22.92
CA LYS A 146 -24.39 10.16 21.52
C LYS A 146 -22.89 9.87 21.29
N LEU A 147 -22.06 10.23 22.28
CA LEU A 147 -20.63 9.92 22.22
C LEU A 147 -20.37 8.42 22.39
N ARG A 148 -21.07 7.72 23.29
CA ARG A 148 -20.98 6.26 23.41
C ARG A 148 -21.38 5.55 22.12
N GLU A 149 -22.46 5.97 21.49
CA GLU A 149 -22.87 5.43 20.19
C GLU A 149 -21.82 5.69 19.09
N ARG A 150 -21.16 6.85 19.13
CA ARG A 150 -20.05 7.16 18.22
C ARG A 150 -18.85 6.25 18.49
N ALA A 151 -18.49 6.04 19.76
CA ALA A 151 -17.41 5.16 20.18
C ALA A 151 -17.67 3.72 19.69
N ALA A 152 -18.88 3.20 19.95
CA ALA A 152 -19.28 1.87 19.50
C ALA A 152 -19.13 1.68 17.96
N ARG A 153 -19.51 2.71 17.17
CA ARG A 153 -19.31 2.68 15.71
C ARG A 153 -17.83 2.65 15.32
N LEU A 154 -16.96 3.33 16.06
CA LEU A 154 -15.51 3.33 15.82
C LEU A 154 -14.88 1.99 16.21
N TYR A 155 -15.25 1.41 17.33
CA TYR A 155 -14.83 0.07 17.74
C TYR A 155 -15.27 -0.99 16.71
N LEU A 156 -16.51 -0.96 16.27
CA LEU A 156 -17.00 -1.86 15.24
C LEU A 156 -16.25 -1.68 13.91
N ARG A 157 -15.84 -0.45 13.58
CA ARG A 157 -15.03 -0.17 12.39
C ARG A 157 -13.64 -0.79 12.51
N ALA A 158 -12.99 -0.64 13.68
CA ALA A 158 -11.70 -1.27 13.98
C ALA A 158 -11.79 -2.79 13.85
N HIS A 159 -12.80 -3.38 14.47
CA HIS A 159 -13.07 -4.82 14.42
C HIS A 159 -13.22 -5.33 12.99
N ARG A 160 -14.02 -4.64 12.17
CA ARG A 160 -14.21 -5.02 10.75
C ARG A 160 -12.92 -5.00 9.95
N HIS A 161 -12.05 -4.01 10.15
CA HIS A 161 -10.75 -3.96 9.48
C HIS A 161 -9.86 -5.11 9.88
N ALA A 162 -9.77 -5.41 11.18
CA ALA A 162 -8.97 -6.53 11.67
C ALA A 162 -9.47 -7.87 11.12
N MET A 163 -10.77 -8.13 11.22
CA MET A 163 -11.36 -9.38 10.77
C MET A 163 -11.28 -9.54 9.25
N ALA A 164 -11.47 -8.47 8.47
CA ALA A 164 -11.32 -8.51 7.02
C ALA A 164 -9.88 -8.85 6.61
N ALA A 165 -8.87 -8.32 7.32
CA ALA A 165 -7.47 -8.61 7.05
C ALA A 165 -7.13 -10.08 7.38
N LEU A 166 -7.62 -10.62 8.50
CA LEU A 166 -7.44 -12.02 8.87
C LEU A 166 -8.10 -12.96 7.86
N GLU A 167 -9.33 -12.68 7.43
CA GLU A 167 -10.04 -13.48 6.42
C GLU A 167 -9.33 -13.41 5.05
N GLN A 168 -8.79 -12.23 4.67
CA GLN A 168 -8.01 -12.04 3.45
C GLN A 168 -6.72 -12.85 3.46
N HIS A 169 -6.03 -12.88 4.61
CA HIS A 169 -4.76 -13.58 4.77
C HIS A 169 -4.96 -15.10 4.90
N LYS A 170 -6.00 -15.50 5.62
CA LYS A 170 -6.35 -16.91 5.88
C LYS A 170 -7.82 -17.15 5.53
N PRO A 171 -8.14 -17.46 4.26
CA PRO A 171 -9.51 -17.71 3.83
C PRO A 171 -10.21 -18.78 4.65
N GLY A 172 -11.40 -18.48 5.11
CA GLY A 172 -12.18 -19.36 6.02
C GLY A 172 -11.87 -19.13 7.50
N PHE A 173 -11.12 -18.09 7.87
CA PHE A 173 -10.78 -17.77 9.26
C PHE A 173 -12.03 -17.65 10.14
N PHE A 174 -13.05 -16.94 9.70
CA PHE A 174 -14.33 -16.80 10.41
C PHE A 174 -14.99 -18.13 10.70
N LYS A 175 -15.03 -19.01 9.71
CA LYS A 175 -15.64 -20.32 9.84
C LYS A 175 -14.90 -21.19 10.87
N THR A 176 -13.58 -21.16 10.85
CA THR A 176 -12.74 -21.93 11.77
C THR A 176 -12.75 -21.35 13.18
N LEU A 177 -12.80 -20.01 13.31
CA LEU A 177 -12.94 -19.34 14.61
C LEU A 177 -14.24 -19.72 15.33
N SER A 178 -15.33 -19.90 14.59
CA SER A 178 -16.64 -20.26 15.10
C SER A 178 -16.81 -21.77 15.35
N SER A 179 -15.77 -22.57 15.10
CA SER A 179 -15.83 -24.01 15.34
C SER A 179 -15.95 -24.33 16.84
N PRO A 180 -16.89 -25.18 17.25
CA PRO A 180 -17.00 -25.64 18.63
C PRO A 180 -15.80 -26.50 19.06
N GLU A 181 -15.15 -27.18 18.11
CA GLU A 181 -14.01 -28.05 18.37
C GLU A 181 -12.71 -27.23 18.42
N ALA A 182 -12.02 -27.31 19.55
CA ALA A 182 -10.76 -26.59 19.77
C ALA A 182 -9.67 -26.97 18.74
N ALA A 183 -9.65 -28.22 18.27
CA ALA A 183 -8.70 -28.71 17.26
C ALA A 183 -8.86 -28.01 15.89
N ASN A 184 -10.07 -27.53 15.58
CA ASN A 184 -10.37 -26.85 14.31
C ASN A 184 -10.19 -25.33 14.37
N ARG A 185 -9.82 -24.79 15.54
CA ARG A 185 -9.58 -23.34 15.67
C ARG A 185 -8.32 -22.93 14.91
N PRO A 186 -8.32 -21.75 14.29
CA PRO A 186 -7.18 -21.29 13.52
C PRO A 186 -5.97 -21.06 14.44
N ARG A 187 -4.81 -21.55 14.02
CA ARG A 187 -3.54 -21.15 14.62
C ARG A 187 -3.10 -19.84 14.00
N LEU A 188 -2.66 -18.92 14.83
CA LEU A 188 -2.19 -17.60 14.42
C LEU A 188 -0.67 -17.62 14.33
N ASP A 189 -0.15 -17.00 13.27
CA ASP A 189 1.25 -16.69 13.11
C ASP A 189 1.59 -15.33 13.76
N ASP A 190 2.86 -15.02 13.95
CA ASP A 190 3.30 -13.81 14.65
C ASP A 190 2.73 -12.51 14.08
N ASP A 191 2.64 -12.40 12.74
CA ASP A 191 2.08 -11.22 12.08
C ASP A 191 0.54 -11.13 12.24
N GLU A 192 -0.14 -12.27 12.45
CA GLU A 192 -1.59 -12.35 12.66
C GLU A 192 -1.99 -12.03 14.11
N ILE A 193 -1.11 -12.32 15.08
CA ILE A 193 -1.39 -12.12 16.51
C ILE A 193 -1.75 -10.66 16.81
N ALA A 194 -1.01 -9.72 16.25
CA ALA A 194 -1.28 -8.30 16.45
C ALA A 194 -2.66 -7.88 15.93
N VAL A 195 -3.05 -8.39 14.74
CA VAL A 195 -4.37 -8.11 14.16
C VAL A 195 -5.48 -8.74 14.99
N ALA A 196 -5.31 -10.00 15.42
CA ALA A 196 -6.28 -10.72 16.23
C ALA A 196 -6.46 -10.09 17.60
N TYR A 197 -5.37 -9.61 18.23
CA TYR A 197 -5.43 -8.85 19.47
C TYR A 197 -6.33 -7.62 19.33
N TRP A 198 -6.11 -6.81 18.28
CA TRP A 198 -6.92 -5.62 18.06
C TRP A 198 -8.36 -5.92 17.61
N ALA A 199 -8.59 -7.07 16.95
CA ALA A 199 -9.93 -7.56 16.70
C ALA A 199 -10.68 -7.84 18.01
N ALA A 200 -10.03 -8.53 18.94
CA ALA A 200 -10.61 -8.81 20.26
C ALA A 200 -10.80 -7.54 21.10
N ALA A 201 -9.78 -6.68 21.17
CA ALA A 201 -9.83 -5.44 21.93
C ALA A 201 -10.94 -4.50 21.45
N SER A 202 -11.12 -4.38 20.14
CA SER A 202 -12.20 -3.56 19.56
C SER A 202 -13.60 -4.18 19.71
N TRP A 203 -13.71 -5.48 19.93
CA TRP A 203 -14.97 -6.15 20.21
C TRP A 203 -15.43 -5.94 21.65
N GLY A 204 -14.47 -5.82 22.58
CA GLY A 204 -14.75 -5.58 24.02
C GLY A 204 -15.00 -4.13 24.41
N GLY A 205 -14.83 -3.17 23.50
CA GLY A 205 -15.11 -1.74 23.73
C GLY A 205 -16.50 -1.37 23.28
#